data_31208da71ec1ced0178ccf0a4f7c944d
#
_entry.id   31208da71ec1ced0178ccf0a4f7c944d
#
_cell.length_a   1.000
_cell.length_b   1.000
_cell.length_c   1.000
_cell.angle_alpha   90.00
_cell.angle_beta   90.00
_cell.angle_gamma   90.00
#
_symmetry.space_group_name_H-M   'P 1'
#
loop_
_entity.id
_entity.type
_entity.pdbx_description
1 polymer ?
#
loop_
_entity_poly.entity_id
_entity_poly.type
_entity_poly.pdbx_seq_one_letter_code
_entity_poly.pdbx_strand_id
1 'polypeptide(L)'
;MTKIFKQLARHWAVCLVVFALLFVQAYCDLALPDYTSKIVDTGIQQGGIESPLPQTVRQSTLDTLSLLMSEEDAQKLQNAYQYYLQDDGVLQLRSDLTEDERTALEDAVTTPDIVLYMAAAQAANTPAGQNSMGMTGLAEMPSAAADTDTETVAPTAADLDTVCSQFAAMSQMPGFDRSMLQKQLDSAMSQLDSTLLENLKSQSLLLVQLEYEAQGVARNVQMGYLFRVGGQMLALTLLMVVVAVAVGFLASRVSAAIGRDLRRETFSSVIGFSNAEIENFSTASLITRTTNDIQQVQFVCVILLRMVAYAPILGIGGVLHVVGSSSGLSWIVVLDVAILLLLIIFLMSVAMPKFKVMQQLVDRLNLVSREILTGIMPVRAFSREKFEEQRFDKANRELMGTQLFTNRAMVAMMPFMTQIGRASCRERV
;
A
#
# COMPACT_ATOMS: atom_id res chain seq x y z
N MET A 1 -4.75 -6.60 34.96
CA MET A 1 -3.77 -6.46 33.87
C MET A 1 -2.38 -6.97 34.27
N THR A 2 -1.79 -6.52 35.39
CA THR A 2 -0.43 -6.92 35.85
C THR A 2 -0.20 -8.41 35.97
N LYS A 3 -1.21 -9.22 36.43
CA LYS A 3 -1.10 -10.67 36.54
C LYS A 3 -1.00 -11.37 35.18
N ILE A 4 -1.72 -10.89 34.16
CA ILE A 4 -1.65 -11.43 32.78
C ILE A 4 -0.25 -11.19 32.19
N PHE A 5 0.29 -9.97 32.34
CA PHE A 5 1.65 -9.67 31.88
C PHE A 5 2.71 -10.52 32.59
N LYS A 6 2.54 -10.81 33.89
CA LYS A 6 3.44 -11.71 34.63
C LYS A 6 3.43 -13.15 34.09
N GLN A 7 2.26 -13.66 33.71
CA GLN A 7 2.13 -14.97 33.07
C GLN A 7 2.71 -14.98 31.64
N LEU A 8 2.50 -13.90 30.88
CA LEU A 8 3.08 -13.72 29.55
C LEU A 8 4.62 -13.68 29.61
N ALA A 9 5.17 -12.97 30.63
CA ALA A 9 6.61 -12.91 30.85
C ALA A 9 7.25 -14.28 31.14
N ARG A 10 6.49 -15.27 31.63
CA ARG A 10 6.97 -16.64 31.81
C ARG A 10 7.24 -17.36 30.50
N HIS A 11 6.54 -16.92 29.40
CA HIS A 11 6.69 -17.45 28.05
C HIS A 11 7.39 -16.46 27.11
N TRP A 12 8.27 -15.60 27.66
CA TRP A 12 8.89 -14.48 26.93
C TRP A 12 9.56 -14.87 25.61
N ALA A 13 10.24 -16.06 25.57
CA ALA A 13 10.93 -16.51 24.38
C ALA A 13 9.98 -16.75 23.20
N VAL A 14 8.81 -17.36 23.45
CA VAL A 14 7.80 -17.58 22.41
C VAL A 14 7.12 -16.26 22.03
N CYS A 15 6.87 -15.38 22.99
CA CYS A 15 6.34 -14.04 22.73
C CYS A 15 7.30 -13.23 21.85
N LEU A 16 8.61 -13.32 22.07
CA LEU A 16 9.62 -12.66 21.23
C LEU A 16 9.58 -13.19 19.78
N VAL A 17 9.47 -14.52 19.60
CA VAL A 17 9.29 -15.09 18.26
C VAL A 17 8.00 -14.59 17.60
N VAL A 18 6.90 -14.53 18.34
CA VAL A 18 5.62 -13.95 17.83
C VAL A 18 5.83 -12.50 17.39
N PHE A 19 6.49 -11.68 18.20
CA PHE A 19 6.80 -10.29 17.84
C PHE A 19 7.66 -10.21 16.57
N ALA A 20 8.71 -11.02 16.45
CA ALA A 20 9.55 -11.06 15.25
C ALA A 20 8.73 -11.44 14.00
N LEU A 21 7.85 -12.44 14.11
CA LEU A 21 6.96 -12.83 13.02
C LEU A 21 5.95 -11.73 12.67
N LEU A 22 5.44 -10.97 13.66
CA LEU A 22 4.55 -9.84 13.42
C LEU A 22 5.26 -8.71 12.67
N PHE A 23 6.56 -8.47 12.89
CA PHE A 23 7.35 -7.54 12.08
C PHE A 23 7.47 -8.00 10.63
N VAL A 24 7.75 -9.28 10.41
CA VAL A 24 7.80 -9.84 9.05
C VAL A 24 6.42 -9.71 8.37
N GLN A 25 5.35 -10.02 9.08
CA GLN A 25 3.99 -9.87 8.56
C GLN A 25 3.69 -8.41 8.17
N ALA A 26 4.01 -7.45 9.06
CA ALA A 26 3.78 -6.03 8.79
C ALA A 26 4.61 -5.53 7.59
N TYR A 27 5.86 -6.00 7.44
CA TYR A 27 6.66 -5.70 6.27
C TYR A 27 6.02 -6.22 4.98
N CYS A 28 5.54 -7.46 4.97
CA CYS A 28 4.84 -8.02 3.82
C CYS A 28 3.56 -7.24 3.48
N ASP A 29 2.77 -6.85 4.49
CA ASP A 29 1.54 -6.08 4.30
C ASP A 29 1.82 -4.69 3.71
N LEU A 30 2.90 -4.03 4.14
CA LEU A 30 3.29 -2.71 3.65
C LEU A 30 3.93 -2.74 2.25
N ALA A 31 4.58 -3.84 1.88
CA ALA A 31 5.19 -4.01 0.58
C ALA A 31 4.18 -4.36 -0.54
N LEU A 32 3.04 -4.98 -0.21
CA LEU A 32 2.05 -5.41 -1.21
C LEU A 32 1.51 -4.26 -2.10
N PRO A 33 1.16 -3.07 -1.56
CA PRO A 33 0.76 -1.94 -2.38
C PRO A 33 1.82 -1.50 -3.39
N ASP A 34 3.11 -1.55 -3.04
CA ASP A 34 4.21 -1.17 -3.94
C ASP A 34 4.29 -2.12 -5.14
N TYR A 35 4.11 -3.42 -4.93
CA TYR A 35 4.04 -4.38 -6.05
C TYR A 35 2.81 -4.17 -6.92
N THR A 36 1.67 -3.77 -6.31
CA THR A 36 0.46 -3.45 -7.08
C THR A 36 0.68 -2.20 -7.94
N SER A 37 1.29 -1.14 -7.39
CA SER A 37 1.69 0.05 -8.14
C SER A 37 2.64 -0.30 -9.29
N LYS A 38 3.68 -1.10 -9.04
CA LYS A 38 4.62 -1.56 -10.08
C LYS A 38 3.92 -2.32 -11.22
N ILE A 39 2.92 -3.16 -10.91
CA ILE A 39 2.16 -3.87 -11.93
C ILE A 39 1.34 -2.89 -12.78
N VAL A 40 0.69 -1.91 -12.15
CA VAL A 40 -0.17 -0.94 -12.85
C VAL A 40 0.68 0.08 -13.60
N ASP A 41 1.58 0.78 -12.89
CA ASP A 41 2.31 1.91 -13.44
C ASP A 41 3.38 1.43 -14.45
N THR A 42 4.29 0.57 -14.00
CA THR A 42 5.36 0.08 -14.87
C THR A 42 4.87 -1.04 -15.81
N GLY A 43 4.11 -2.00 -15.29
CA GLY A 43 3.70 -3.17 -16.08
C GLY A 43 2.65 -2.87 -17.13
N ILE A 44 1.62 -2.07 -16.80
CA ILE A 44 0.50 -1.80 -17.73
C ILE A 44 0.71 -0.46 -18.46
N GLN A 45 0.98 0.62 -17.73
CA GLN A 45 1.07 1.96 -18.34
C GLN A 45 2.36 2.15 -19.14
N GLN A 46 3.50 1.65 -18.61
CA GLN A 46 4.83 1.80 -19.24
C GLN A 46 5.28 0.55 -20.02
N GLY A 47 4.37 -0.40 -20.28
CA GLY A 47 4.70 -1.60 -21.07
C GLY A 47 5.77 -2.53 -20.47
N GLY A 48 6.00 -2.48 -19.16
CA GLY A 48 7.01 -3.27 -18.44
C GLY A 48 8.42 -2.69 -18.50
N ILE A 49 8.55 -1.39 -18.79
CA ILE A 49 9.82 -0.69 -18.95
C ILE A 49 10.12 0.09 -17.66
N GLU A 50 11.25 -0.21 -17.02
CA GLU A 50 11.69 0.44 -15.78
C GLU A 50 12.76 1.55 -16.02
N SER A 51 13.42 1.53 -17.16
CA SER A 51 14.59 2.37 -17.45
C SER A 51 14.49 2.97 -18.85
N PRO A 52 14.92 4.23 -19.05
CA PRO A 52 15.02 4.84 -20.37
C PRO A 52 16.09 4.17 -21.26
N LEU A 53 16.96 3.33 -20.68
CA LEU A 53 17.97 2.59 -21.42
C LEU A 53 17.41 1.23 -21.87
N PRO A 54 17.06 1.04 -23.17
CA PRO A 54 16.49 -0.21 -23.66
C PRO A 54 17.50 -1.35 -23.60
N GLN A 55 17.02 -2.57 -23.29
CA GLN A 55 17.87 -3.76 -23.31
C GLN A 55 18.31 -4.15 -24.72
N THR A 56 17.44 -3.88 -25.71
CA THR A 56 17.72 -4.07 -27.13
C THR A 56 17.32 -2.81 -27.89
N VAL A 57 18.13 -2.37 -28.83
CA VAL A 57 17.93 -1.16 -29.64
C VAL A 57 18.32 -1.42 -31.07
N ARG A 58 17.56 -0.86 -32.02
CA ARG A 58 17.94 -0.91 -33.44
C ARG A 58 19.10 0.07 -33.73
N GLN A 59 19.94 -0.29 -34.69
CA GLN A 59 21.08 0.54 -35.09
C GLN A 59 20.64 1.95 -35.50
N SER A 60 19.53 2.09 -36.23
CA SER A 60 19.00 3.40 -36.66
C SER A 60 18.61 4.30 -35.49
N THR A 61 18.00 3.75 -34.44
CA THR A 61 17.63 4.48 -33.24
C THR A 61 18.86 4.86 -32.42
N LEU A 62 19.83 3.93 -32.27
CA LEU A 62 21.08 4.19 -31.55
C LEU A 62 21.92 5.28 -32.23
N ASP A 63 22.01 5.25 -33.56
CA ASP A 63 22.72 6.28 -34.33
C ASP A 63 22.06 7.65 -34.16
N THR A 64 20.70 7.69 -34.17
CA THR A 64 19.95 8.93 -33.96
C THR A 64 20.14 9.48 -32.55
N LEU A 65 20.05 8.64 -31.53
CA LEU A 65 20.33 9.04 -30.14
C LEU A 65 21.77 9.55 -30.00
N SER A 66 22.70 8.86 -30.60
CA SER A 66 24.11 9.27 -30.61
C SER A 66 24.32 10.65 -31.25
N LEU A 67 23.52 11.07 -32.21
CA LEU A 67 23.57 12.41 -32.81
C LEU A 67 23.09 13.52 -31.86
N LEU A 68 22.11 13.18 -30.99
CA LEU A 68 21.50 14.11 -30.03
C LEU A 68 22.29 14.25 -28.72
N MET A 69 23.32 13.42 -28.49
CA MET A 69 24.16 13.39 -27.28
C MET A 69 25.51 14.07 -27.48
N SER A 70 26.22 14.32 -26.37
CA SER A 70 27.62 14.74 -26.42
C SER A 70 28.50 13.66 -27.07
N GLU A 71 29.64 14.04 -27.64
CA GLU A 71 30.53 13.09 -28.31
C GLU A 71 31.10 12.04 -27.34
N GLU A 72 31.34 12.43 -26.10
CA GLU A 72 31.79 11.54 -25.03
C GLU A 72 30.71 10.54 -24.61
N ASP A 73 29.49 11.00 -24.41
CA ASP A 73 28.35 10.15 -23.96
C ASP A 73 27.88 9.26 -25.11
N ALA A 74 27.91 9.72 -26.35
CA ALA A 74 27.61 8.90 -27.52
C ALA A 74 28.61 7.75 -27.69
N GLN A 75 29.89 7.97 -27.44
CA GLN A 75 30.88 6.88 -27.45
C GLN A 75 30.66 5.90 -26.32
N LYS A 76 30.32 6.39 -25.11
CA LYS A 76 29.93 5.52 -23.99
C LYS A 76 28.71 4.69 -24.32
N LEU A 77 27.68 5.30 -24.93
CA LEU A 77 26.44 4.61 -25.32
C LEU A 77 26.72 3.54 -26.38
N GLN A 78 27.49 3.86 -27.44
CA GLN A 78 27.84 2.89 -28.48
C GLN A 78 28.67 1.73 -27.92
N ASN A 79 29.58 1.98 -26.97
CA ASN A 79 30.38 0.94 -26.33
C ASN A 79 29.56 0.07 -25.36
N ALA A 80 28.42 0.57 -24.86
CA ALA A 80 27.53 -0.17 -23.98
C ALA A 80 26.69 -1.21 -24.75
N TYR A 81 26.54 -1.08 -26.07
CA TYR A 81 25.76 -2.00 -26.90
C TYR A 81 26.66 -2.91 -27.73
N GLN A 82 26.25 -4.18 -27.85
CA GLN A 82 26.94 -5.19 -28.65
C GLN A 82 25.99 -5.75 -29.71
N TYR A 83 26.52 -6.15 -30.86
CA TYR A 83 25.72 -6.80 -31.90
C TYR A 83 25.12 -8.12 -31.41
N TYR A 84 23.82 -8.29 -31.61
CA TYR A 84 23.12 -9.53 -31.35
C TYR A 84 23.19 -10.41 -32.58
N LEU A 85 23.74 -11.62 -32.41
CA LEU A 85 24.04 -12.54 -33.54
C LEU A 85 22.82 -13.14 -34.26
N GLN A 86 21.60 -12.92 -33.79
CA GLN A 86 20.37 -13.54 -34.30
C GLN A 86 19.48 -12.63 -35.16
N ASP A 87 19.65 -11.30 -35.09
CA ASP A 87 18.81 -10.36 -35.85
C ASP A 87 19.70 -9.26 -36.45
N ASP A 88 19.70 -9.17 -37.80
CA ASP A 88 20.47 -8.14 -38.50
C ASP A 88 19.98 -6.72 -38.13
N GLY A 89 20.77 -6.00 -37.35
CA GLY A 89 20.53 -4.60 -37.01
C GLY A 89 20.00 -4.30 -35.59
N VAL A 90 19.84 -5.29 -34.72
CA VAL A 90 19.49 -5.11 -33.32
C VAL A 90 20.72 -5.31 -32.43
N LEU A 91 20.97 -4.35 -31.54
CA LEU A 91 22.05 -4.36 -30.57
C LEU A 91 21.51 -4.65 -29.18
N GLN A 92 22.28 -5.40 -28.39
CA GLN A 92 21.94 -5.72 -27.01
C GLN A 92 22.83 -4.97 -26.04
N LEU A 93 22.25 -4.46 -24.96
CA LEU A 93 22.96 -3.84 -23.86
C LEU A 93 23.85 -4.88 -23.15
N ARG A 94 25.10 -4.50 -22.88
CA ARG A 94 26.05 -5.35 -22.17
C ARG A 94 25.59 -5.61 -20.74
N SER A 95 25.72 -6.86 -20.29
CA SER A 95 25.33 -7.30 -18.93
C SER A 95 26.39 -7.02 -17.86
N ASP A 96 27.61 -6.62 -18.26
CA ASP A 96 28.77 -6.39 -17.39
C ASP A 96 28.94 -4.90 -16.97
N LEU A 97 27.95 -4.04 -17.31
CA LEU A 97 27.94 -2.64 -16.88
C LEU A 97 27.74 -2.54 -15.36
N THR A 98 28.54 -1.68 -14.74
CA THR A 98 28.35 -1.34 -13.32
C THR A 98 27.10 -0.48 -13.13
N GLU A 99 26.51 -0.50 -11.93
CA GLU A 99 25.31 0.32 -11.60
C GLU A 99 25.57 1.81 -11.80
N ASP A 100 26.79 2.29 -11.50
CA ASP A 100 27.18 3.71 -11.69
C ASP A 100 27.25 4.08 -13.18
N GLU A 101 27.81 3.20 -14.03
CA GLU A 101 27.87 3.39 -15.48
C GLU A 101 26.48 3.37 -16.10
N ARG A 102 25.62 2.47 -15.62
CA ARG A 102 24.23 2.35 -16.06
C ARG A 102 23.45 3.62 -15.73
N THR A 103 23.53 4.09 -14.49
CA THR A 103 22.85 5.33 -14.05
C THR A 103 23.32 6.54 -14.85
N ALA A 104 24.64 6.65 -15.10
CA ALA A 104 25.19 7.74 -15.91
C ALA A 104 24.67 7.69 -17.36
N LEU A 105 24.52 6.50 -17.95
CA LEU A 105 23.96 6.33 -19.29
C LEU A 105 22.45 6.62 -19.32
N GLU A 106 21.69 6.19 -18.30
CA GLU A 106 20.25 6.47 -18.16
C GLU A 106 20.00 7.99 -18.09
N ASP A 107 20.81 8.72 -17.33
CA ASP A 107 20.70 10.19 -17.25
C ASP A 107 21.09 10.85 -18.60
N ALA A 108 22.11 10.35 -19.27
CA ALA A 108 22.57 10.89 -20.55
C ALA A 108 21.57 10.64 -21.70
N VAL A 109 20.88 9.49 -21.71
CA VAL A 109 19.91 9.12 -22.76
C VAL A 109 18.55 9.78 -22.56
N THR A 110 18.17 10.15 -21.33
CA THR A 110 16.84 10.68 -20.99
C THR A 110 16.46 11.91 -21.86
N THR A 111 17.35 12.88 -22.03
CA THR A 111 17.06 14.07 -22.86
C THR A 111 16.92 13.74 -24.35
N PRO A 112 17.84 13.01 -24.99
CA PRO A 112 17.69 12.52 -26.36
C PRO A 112 16.41 11.72 -26.60
N ASP A 113 16.03 10.85 -25.66
CA ASP A 113 14.80 10.05 -25.75
C ASP A 113 13.54 10.92 -25.78
N ILE A 114 13.46 11.92 -24.90
CA ILE A 114 12.36 12.88 -24.89
C ILE A 114 12.24 13.59 -26.24
N VAL A 115 13.37 14.08 -26.77
CA VAL A 115 13.40 14.81 -28.04
C VAL A 115 12.96 13.92 -29.19
N LEU A 116 13.46 12.69 -29.24
CA LEU A 116 13.13 11.75 -30.30
C LEU A 116 11.65 11.31 -30.21
N TYR A 117 11.12 11.10 -29.02
CA TYR A 117 9.69 10.83 -28.81
C TYR A 117 8.80 11.99 -29.26
N MET A 118 9.15 13.23 -28.87
CA MET A 118 8.42 14.41 -29.28
C MET A 118 8.44 14.63 -30.81
N ALA A 119 9.58 14.36 -31.44
CA ALA A 119 9.71 14.41 -32.90
C ALA A 119 8.81 13.34 -33.55
N ALA A 120 8.74 12.12 -33.02
CA ALA A 120 7.85 11.08 -33.51
C ALA A 120 6.37 11.47 -33.32
N ALA A 121 6.00 12.04 -32.15
CA ALA A 121 4.66 12.53 -31.89
C ALA A 121 4.24 13.67 -32.83
N GLN A 122 5.17 14.55 -33.19
CA GLN A 122 4.94 15.62 -34.16
C GLN A 122 4.76 15.04 -35.58
N ALA A 123 5.55 14.03 -35.96
CA ALA A 123 5.40 13.34 -37.25
C ALA A 123 4.04 12.67 -37.39
N ALA A 124 3.53 12.01 -36.34
CA ALA A 124 2.22 11.38 -36.30
C ALA A 124 1.06 12.37 -36.50
N ASN A 125 1.21 13.60 -36.02
CA ASN A 125 0.17 14.64 -36.10
C ASN A 125 0.34 15.58 -37.32
N THR A 126 1.34 15.36 -38.18
CA THR A 126 1.56 16.16 -39.39
C THR A 126 0.89 15.50 -40.58
N PRO A 127 0.01 16.19 -41.33
CA PRO A 127 -0.64 15.62 -42.53
C PRO A 127 0.41 15.16 -43.57
N ALA A 128 0.21 13.97 -44.11
CA ALA A 128 1.07 13.39 -45.14
C ALA A 128 1.18 14.35 -46.37
N GLY A 129 2.30 15.03 -46.50
CA GLY A 129 2.59 15.98 -47.60
C GLY A 129 3.31 17.27 -47.20
N GLN A 130 3.44 17.56 -45.89
CA GLN A 130 4.19 18.71 -45.40
C GLN A 130 5.43 18.26 -44.59
N ASN A 131 6.22 17.35 -45.14
CA ASN A 131 7.46 16.88 -44.53
C ASN A 131 8.58 17.90 -44.73
N SER A 132 8.53 19.05 -44.04
CA SER A 132 9.70 19.88 -43.83
C SER A 132 9.88 20.11 -42.35
N MET A 133 10.55 19.16 -41.66
CA MET A 133 11.12 19.41 -40.37
C MET A 133 12.31 20.36 -40.54
N GLY A 134 12.01 21.66 -40.67
CA GLY A 134 13.02 22.70 -40.52
C GLY A 134 13.46 22.74 -39.05
N MET A 135 14.72 23.13 -38.78
CA MET A 135 15.27 23.37 -37.43
C MET A 135 14.40 24.29 -36.55
N THR A 136 13.43 24.99 -37.13
CA THR A 136 12.43 25.80 -36.44
C THR A 136 11.40 24.99 -35.66
N GLY A 137 11.10 23.76 -36.04
CA GLY A 137 10.14 22.90 -35.31
C GLY A 137 10.65 22.37 -33.98
N LEU A 138 11.96 22.24 -33.80
CA LEU A 138 12.59 21.85 -32.53
C LEU A 138 12.68 23.01 -31.52
N ALA A 139 12.61 24.26 -31.99
CA ALA A 139 12.67 25.46 -31.14
C ALA A 139 11.28 25.89 -30.61
N GLU A 140 10.20 25.44 -31.24
CA GLU A 140 8.82 25.61 -30.74
C GLU A 140 8.38 24.34 -30.00
N MET A 141 8.95 24.09 -28.82
CA MET A 141 8.37 23.14 -27.87
C MET A 141 6.95 23.59 -27.56
N PRO A 142 5.92 22.78 -27.76
CA PRO A 142 4.55 23.16 -27.40
C PRO A 142 4.52 23.50 -25.92
N SER A 143 4.25 24.76 -25.64
CA SER A 143 3.89 25.21 -24.29
C SER A 143 2.77 24.28 -23.81
N ALA A 144 2.91 23.70 -22.62
CA ALA A 144 1.98 22.77 -21.99
C ALA A 144 0.58 23.36 -21.70
N ALA A 145 0.16 24.36 -22.46
CA ALA A 145 -1.12 25.05 -22.43
C ALA A 145 -1.85 24.98 -23.79
N ALA A 146 -1.63 23.91 -24.55
CA ALA A 146 -2.46 23.67 -25.74
C ALA A 146 -3.77 23.00 -25.27
N ASP A 147 -4.87 23.63 -25.63
CA ASP A 147 -6.27 23.25 -25.37
C ASP A 147 -6.49 21.72 -25.48
N THR A 148 -7.17 21.19 -24.48
CA THR A 148 -7.48 19.78 -24.25
C THR A 148 -8.47 19.14 -25.23
N ASP A 149 -8.79 19.76 -26.37
CA ASP A 149 -9.81 19.27 -27.30
C ASP A 149 -9.29 18.77 -28.67
N THR A 150 -7.98 18.70 -28.87
CA THR A 150 -7.44 18.05 -30.07
C THR A 150 -7.00 16.64 -29.70
N GLU A 151 -7.65 15.62 -30.27
CA GLU A 151 -7.20 14.21 -30.20
C GLU A 151 -5.78 14.13 -30.81
N THR A 152 -4.75 14.24 -29.98
CA THR A 152 -3.38 14.00 -30.41
C THR A 152 -3.21 12.50 -30.63
N VAL A 153 -2.91 12.13 -31.87
CA VAL A 153 -2.65 10.75 -32.24
C VAL A 153 -1.32 10.33 -31.61
N ALA A 154 -1.32 9.21 -30.88
CA ALA A 154 -0.09 8.66 -30.31
C ALA A 154 0.86 8.24 -31.45
N PRO A 155 2.19 8.52 -31.33
CA PRO A 155 3.17 8.10 -32.34
C PRO A 155 3.25 6.59 -32.46
N THR A 156 3.53 6.13 -33.67
CA THR A 156 3.69 4.71 -34.02
C THR A 156 5.16 4.37 -34.31
N ALA A 157 5.48 3.09 -34.36
CA ALA A 157 6.81 2.62 -34.79
C ALA A 157 7.23 3.16 -36.17
N ALA A 158 6.27 3.32 -37.10
CA ALA A 158 6.52 3.88 -38.44
C ALA A 158 6.90 5.37 -38.41
N ASP A 159 6.35 6.12 -37.47
CA ASP A 159 6.68 7.52 -37.26
C ASP A 159 8.10 7.66 -36.70
N LEU A 160 8.50 6.76 -35.81
CA LEU A 160 9.86 6.69 -35.28
C LEU A 160 10.87 6.39 -36.42
N ASP A 161 10.57 5.44 -37.31
CA ASP A 161 11.42 5.12 -38.44
C ASP A 161 11.57 6.30 -39.41
N THR A 162 10.47 7.05 -39.61
CA THR A 162 10.46 8.27 -40.45
C THR A 162 11.39 9.33 -39.85
N VAL A 163 11.28 9.56 -38.54
CA VAL A 163 12.12 10.54 -37.82
C VAL A 163 13.58 10.13 -37.82
N CYS A 164 13.88 8.85 -37.55
CA CYS A 164 15.26 8.35 -37.60
C CYS A 164 15.89 8.53 -38.99
N SER A 165 15.11 8.28 -40.08
CA SER A 165 15.58 8.48 -41.45
C SER A 165 15.81 9.97 -41.78
N GLN A 166 15.01 10.87 -41.24
CA GLN A 166 15.18 12.32 -41.38
C GLN A 166 16.45 12.83 -40.69
N PHE A 167 16.71 12.37 -39.45
CA PHE A 167 17.93 12.71 -38.72
C PHE A 167 19.18 12.17 -39.44
N ALA A 168 19.09 10.93 -39.96
CA ALA A 168 20.18 10.36 -40.76
C ALA A 168 20.46 11.17 -42.05
N ALA A 169 19.44 11.64 -42.75
CA ALA A 169 19.56 12.49 -43.91
C ALA A 169 20.16 13.87 -43.53
N MET A 170 19.71 14.45 -42.40
CA MET A 170 20.18 15.73 -41.90
C MET A 170 21.69 15.68 -41.50
N SER A 171 22.13 14.58 -40.92
CA SER A 171 23.53 14.39 -40.52
C SER A 171 24.49 14.34 -41.72
N GLN A 172 24.01 14.02 -42.94
CA GLN A 172 24.81 13.98 -44.19
C GLN A 172 24.81 15.32 -44.92
N MET A 173 24.07 16.35 -44.46
CA MET A 173 24.04 17.66 -45.11
C MET A 173 25.35 18.42 -44.84
N PRO A 174 25.96 19.09 -45.87
CA PRO A 174 27.11 19.91 -45.66
C PRO A 174 26.77 21.14 -44.82
N GLY A 175 27.36 21.24 -43.62
CA GLY A 175 27.10 22.33 -42.67
C GLY A 175 26.35 21.91 -41.41
N PHE A 176 26.06 20.64 -41.23
CA PHE A 176 25.51 20.12 -39.96
C PHE A 176 26.53 20.21 -38.84
N ASP A 177 26.21 21.01 -37.82
CA ASP A 177 27.03 21.18 -36.62
C ASP A 177 26.33 20.61 -35.41
N ARG A 178 26.80 19.45 -34.96
CA ARG A 178 26.28 18.73 -33.78
C ARG A 178 26.33 19.60 -32.51
N SER A 179 27.40 20.42 -32.36
CA SER A 179 27.57 21.23 -31.17
C SER A 179 26.52 22.36 -31.08
N MET A 180 26.01 22.81 -32.21
CA MET A 180 24.96 23.82 -32.28
C MET A 180 23.59 23.24 -31.88
N LEU A 181 23.31 22.04 -32.33
CA LEU A 181 22.07 21.29 -31.93
C LEU A 181 22.04 21.04 -30.43
N GLN A 182 23.14 20.59 -29.85
CA GLN A 182 23.25 20.37 -28.40
C GLN A 182 23.05 21.63 -27.58
N LYS A 183 23.68 22.73 -27.94
CA LYS A 183 23.49 24.02 -27.24
C LYS A 183 22.04 24.51 -27.30
N GLN A 184 21.32 24.23 -28.37
CA GLN A 184 19.89 24.57 -28.48
C GLN A 184 19.06 23.67 -27.58
N LEU A 185 19.36 22.36 -27.55
CA LEU A 185 18.66 21.41 -26.65
C LEU A 185 18.91 21.76 -25.18
N ASP A 186 20.16 22.00 -24.77
CA ASP A 186 20.49 22.38 -23.41
C ASP A 186 19.81 23.68 -22.99
N SER A 187 19.75 24.67 -23.88
CA SER A 187 19.09 25.94 -23.61
C SER A 187 17.57 25.78 -23.49
N ALA A 188 16.95 24.92 -24.28
CA ALA A 188 15.53 24.61 -24.20
C ALA A 188 15.18 23.86 -22.91
N MET A 189 15.99 22.85 -22.57
CA MET A 189 15.79 22.06 -21.33
C MET A 189 16.02 22.89 -20.06
N SER A 190 16.97 23.82 -20.07
CA SER A 190 17.25 24.69 -18.92
C SER A 190 16.15 25.71 -18.62
N GLN A 191 15.24 25.96 -19.55
CA GLN A 191 14.09 26.84 -19.38
C GLN A 191 12.85 26.13 -18.85
N LEU A 192 12.88 24.79 -18.73
CA LEU A 192 11.77 23.99 -18.23
C LEU A 192 11.76 23.95 -16.69
N ASP A 193 10.57 24.08 -16.12
CA ASP A 193 10.34 23.93 -14.67
C ASP A 193 10.56 22.48 -14.24
N SER A 194 11.02 22.28 -13.00
CA SER A 194 11.31 20.95 -12.43
C SER A 194 10.13 19.98 -12.50
N THR A 195 8.89 20.48 -12.38
CA THR A 195 7.69 19.66 -12.50
C THR A 195 7.42 19.21 -13.94
N LEU A 196 7.73 20.05 -14.93
CA LEU A 196 7.66 19.68 -16.34
C LEU A 196 8.75 18.66 -16.70
N LEU A 197 9.92 18.80 -16.12
CA LEU A 197 11.04 17.87 -16.34
C LEU A 197 10.70 16.45 -15.84
N GLU A 198 10.05 16.31 -14.69
CA GLU A 198 9.61 15.01 -14.18
C GLU A 198 8.51 14.37 -15.08
N ASN A 199 7.59 15.17 -15.58
CA ASN A 199 6.58 14.70 -16.54
C ASN A 199 7.23 14.28 -17.87
N LEU A 200 8.23 15.00 -18.33
CA LEU A 200 8.97 14.66 -19.56
C LEU A 200 9.83 13.40 -19.38
N LYS A 201 10.38 13.13 -18.19
CA LYS A 201 11.08 11.87 -17.90
C LYS A 201 10.18 10.63 -18.11
N SER A 202 8.89 10.74 -17.84
CA SER A 202 7.97 9.63 -18.16
C SER A 202 7.81 9.40 -19.66
N GLN A 203 8.03 10.42 -20.49
CA GLN A 203 7.97 10.31 -21.95
C GLN A 203 9.19 9.60 -22.54
N SER A 204 10.37 9.64 -21.89
CA SER A 204 11.54 8.88 -22.33
C SER A 204 11.27 7.37 -22.33
N LEU A 205 10.48 6.88 -21.36
CA LEU A 205 10.05 5.47 -21.32
C LEU A 205 9.12 5.09 -22.47
N LEU A 206 8.32 6.05 -22.97
CA LEU A 206 7.45 5.83 -24.13
C LEU A 206 8.26 5.66 -25.42
N LEU A 207 9.42 6.31 -25.57
CA LEU A 207 10.30 6.04 -26.71
C LEU A 207 10.80 4.59 -26.70
N VAL A 208 11.20 4.08 -25.53
CA VAL A 208 11.63 2.68 -25.41
C VAL A 208 10.49 1.73 -25.74
N GLN A 209 9.25 2.08 -25.38
CA GLN A 209 8.07 1.31 -25.76
C GLN A 209 7.89 1.27 -27.28
N LEU A 210 7.97 2.43 -27.95
CA LEU A 210 7.90 2.50 -29.43
C LEU A 210 9.02 1.69 -30.09
N GLU A 211 10.22 1.74 -29.54
CA GLU A 211 11.35 0.96 -30.03
C GLU A 211 11.09 -0.55 -29.92
N TYR A 212 10.55 -1.02 -28.78
CA TYR A 212 10.17 -2.44 -28.64
C TYR A 212 8.97 -2.84 -29.51
N GLU A 213 8.06 -1.92 -29.79
CA GLU A 213 6.98 -2.14 -30.76
C GLU A 213 7.54 -2.29 -32.18
N ALA A 214 8.51 -1.44 -32.56
CA ALA A 214 9.18 -1.52 -33.84
C ALA A 214 9.97 -2.82 -34.03
N GLN A 215 10.52 -3.36 -32.94
CA GLN A 215 11.19 -4.68 -32.94
C GLN A 215 10.19 -5.84 -32.84
N GLY A 216 8.91 -5.61 -32.58
CA GLY A 216 7.88 -6.64 -32.38
C GLY A 216 8.02 -7.41 -31.06
N VAL A 217 8.83 -6.95 -30.10
CA VAL A 217 9.11 -7.63 -28.82
C VAL A 217 8.38 -7.01 -27.62
N ALA A 218 7.70 -5.87 -27.81
CA ALA A 218 7.04 -5.11 -26.73
C ALA A 218 6.15 -6.00 -25.85
N ARG A 219 5.33 -6.86 -26.45
CA ARG A 219 4.45 -7.77 -25.73
C ARG A 219 5.20 -8.78 -24.87
N ASN A 220 6.33 -9.28 -25.35
CA ASN A 220 7.13 -10.26 -24.61
C ASN A 220 7.83 -9.62 -23.41
N VAL A 221 8.31 -8.38 -23.56
CA VAL A 221 8.92 -7.59 -22.48
C VAL A 221 7.87 -7.31 -21.39
N GLN A 222 6.70 -6.80 -21.79
CA GLN A 222 5.59 -6.51 -20.88
C GLN A 222 5.14 -7.77 -20.13
N MET A 223 4.89 -8.87 -20.82
CA MET A 223 4.46 -10.12 -20.18
C MET A 223 5.55 -10.70 -19.28
N GLY A 224 6.81 -10.64 -19.69
CA GLY A 224 7.94 -11.06 -18.86
C GLY A 224 8.03 -10.28 -17.54
N TYR A 225 7.84 -8.97 -17.61
CA TYR A 225 7.79 -8.10 -16.44
C TYR A 225 6.61 -8.44 -15.52
N LEU A 226 5.40 -8.53 -16.08
CA LEU A 226 4.18 -8.84 -15.32
C LEU A 226 4.27 -10.21 -14.62
N PHE A 227 4.81 -11.23 -15.30
CA PHE A 227 5.02 -12.54 -14.68
C PHE A 227 6.07 -12.50 -13.56
N ARG A 228 7.14 -11.72 -13.73
CA ARG A 228 8.19 -11.55 -12.69
C ARG A 228 7.63 -10.87 -11.45
N VAL A 229 7.02 -9.69 -11.61
CA VAL A 229 6.48 -8.90 -10.50
C VAL A 229 5.28 -9.60 -9.87
N GLY A 230 4.38 -10.17 -10.68
CA GLY A 230 3.24 -10.97 -10.22
C GLY A 230 3.69 -12.21 -9.43
N GLY A 231 4.75 -12.89 -9.89
CA GLY A 231 5.36 -14.01 -9.18
C GLY A 231 5.97 -13.60 -7.84
N GLN A 232 6.65 -12.46 -7.77
CA GLN A 232 7.19 -11.90 -6.53
C GLN A 232 6.07 -11.53 -5.55
N MET A 233 5.01 -10.87 -6.03
CA MET A 233 3.82 -10.52 -5.23
C MET A 233 3.15 -11.78 -4.68
N LEU A 234 3.03 -12.83 -5.49
CA LEU A 234 2.44 -14.11 -5.08
C LEU A 234 3.30 -14.81 -4.02
N ALA A 235 4.63 -14.81 -4.19
CA ALA A 235 5.56 -15.36 -3.20
C ALA A 235 5.49 -14.59 -1.87
N LEU A 236 5.43 -13.26 -1.92
CA LEU A 236 5.28 -12.40 -0.74
C LEU A 236 3.97 -12.68 -0.01
N THR A 237 2.86 -12.80 -0.74
CA THR A 237 1.54 -13.12 -0.19
C THR A 237 1.54 -14.51 0.46
N LEU A 238 2.18 -15.48 -0.17
CA LEU A 238 2.29 -16.84 0.38
C LEU A 238 3.14 -16.86 1.66
N LEU A 239 4.24 -16.11 1.67
CA LEU A 239 5.04 -15.90 2.88
C LEU A 239 4.20 -15.29 4.01
N MET A 240 3.42 -14.24 3.70
CA MET A 240 2.52 -13.58 4.66
C MET A 240 1.52 -14.57 5.27
N VAL A 241 0.89 -15.43 4.44
CA VAL A 241 -0.04 -16.48 4.92
C VAL A 241 0.65 -17.45 5.86
N VAL A 242 1.84 -17.94 5.51
CA VAL A 242 2.62 -18.85 6.37
C VAL A 242 2.95 -18.19 7.71
N VAL A 243 3.41 -16.95 7.68
CA VAL A 243 3.73 -16.18 8.90
C VAL A 243 2.47 -15.95 9.75
N ALA A 244 1.34 -15.56 9.15
CA ALA A 244 0.08 -15.33 9.86
C ALA A 244 -0.44 -16.62 10.54
N VAL A 245 -0.32 -17.77 9.87
CA VAL A 245 -0.66 -19.08 10.45
C VAL A 245 0.29 -19.42 11.62
N ALA A 246 1.60 -19.19 11.46
CA ALA A 246 2.59 -19.42 12.51
C ALA A 246 2.33 -18.54 13.74
N VAL A 247 2.03 -17.25 13.55
CA VAL A 247 1.63 -16.32 14.63
C VAL A 247 0.38 -16.82 15.34
N GLY A 248 -0.65 -17.21 14.59
CA GLY A 248 -1.90 -17.75 15.14
C GLY A 248 -1.67 -19.01 15.97
N PHE A 249 -0.86 -19.93 15.45
CA PHE A 249 -0.49 -21.17 16.14
C PHE A 249 0.28 -20.90 17.43
N LEU A 250 1.33 -20.09 17.39
CA LEU A 250 2.14 -19.76 18.57
C LEU A 250 1.33 -18.99 19.62
N ALA A 251 0.53 -18.00 19.22
CA ALA A 251 -0.33 -17.24 20.12
C ALA A 251 -1.34 -18.16 20.83
N SER A 252 -1.97 -19.07 20.09
CA SER A 252 -2.92 -20.05 20.66
C SER A 252 -2.21 -21.01 21.62
N ARG A 253 -1.02 -21.47 21.29
CA ARG A 253 -0.22 -22.37 22.16
C ARG A 253 0.19 -21.68 23.47
N VAL A 254 0.66 -20.42 23.40
CA VAL A 254 1.00 -19.62 24.60
C VAL A 254 -0.24 -19.40 25.45
N SER A 255 -1.35 -19.01 24.84
CA SER A 255 -2.60 -18.77 25.53
C SER A 255 -3.13 -20.03 26.24
N ALA A 256 -3.07 -21.19 25.58
CA ALA A 256 -3.46 -22.45 26.18
C ALA A 256 -2.54 -22.84 27.37
N ALA A 257 -1.23 -22.59 27.25
CA ALA A 257 -0.29 -22.80 28.34
C ALA A 257 -0.60 -21.90 29.55
N ILE A 258 -0.86 -20.61 29.32
CA ILE A 258 -1.29 -19.67 30.37
C ILE A 258 -2.58 -20.17 31.05
N GLY A 259 -3.57 -20.60 30.28
CA GLY A 259 -4.81 -21.13 30.83
C GLY A 259 -4.61 -22.38 31.69
N ARG A 260 -3.75 -23.30 31.25
CA ARG A 260 -3.36 -24.47 32.05
C ARG A 260 -2.71 -24.04 33.37
N ASP A 261 -1.75 -23.12 33.32
CA ASP A 261 -1.01 -22.69 34.50
C ASP A 261 -1.91 -21.94 35.47
N LEU A 262 -2.83 -21.09 34.98
CA LEU A 262 -3.84 -20.41 35.80
C LEU A 262 -4.80 -21.39 36.47
N ARG A 263 -5.29 -22.41 35.73
CA ARG A 263 -6.16 -23.46 36.35
C ARG A 263 -5.42 -24.19 37.44
N ARG A 264 -4.16 -24.57 37.21
CA ARG A 264 -3.33 -25.25 38.22
C ARG A 264 -3.13 -24.38 39.45
N GLU A 265 -2.77 -23.09 39.28
CA GLU A 265 -2.56 -22.15 40.40
C GLU A 265 -3.86 -21.95 41.19
N THR A 266 -4.98 -21.71 40.49
CA THR A 266 -6.27 -21.51 41.14
C THR A 266 -6.74 -22.75 41.91
N PHE A 267 -6.64 -23.92 41.27
CA PHE A 267 -7.02 -25.18 41.93
C PHE A 267 -6.15 -25.50 43.16
N SER A 268 -4.84 -25.33 43.06
CA SER A 268 -3.93 -25.49 44.19
C SER A 268 -4.25 -24.50 45.33
N SER A 269 -4.61 -23.26 45.01
CA SER A 269 -5.02 -22.28 46.03
C SER A 269 -6.32 -22.68 46.73
N VAL A 270 -7.33 -23.15 45.95
CA VAL A 270 -8.62 -23.58 46.50
C VAL A 270 -8.48 -24.80 47.44
N ILE A 271 -7.62 -25.75 47.09
CA ILE A 271 -7.33 -26.90 47.97
C ILE A 271 -6.67 -26.43 49.27
N GLY A 272 -5.86 -25.40 49.25
CA GLY A 272 -5.20 -24.83 50.42
C GLY A 272 -6.09 -23.91 51.29
N PHE A 273 -7.37 -23.70 50.94
CA PHE A 273 -8.27 -22.85 51.72
C PHE A 273 -8.62 -23.49 53.05
N SER A 274 -8.70 -22.68 54.09
CA SER A 274 -9.30 -23.05 55.37
C SER A 274 -10.83 -23.17 55.25
N ASN A 275 -11.48 -23.89 56.19
CA ASN A 275 -12.96 -24.02 56.21
C ASN A 275 -13.65 -22.63 56.23
N ALA A 276 -13.10 -21.69 56.96
CA ALA A 276 -13.67 -20.34 57.05
C ALA A 276 -13.55 -19.58 55.69
N GLU A 277 -12.52 -19.87 54.90
CA GLU A 277 -12.36 -19.26 53.57
C GLU A 277 -13.28 -19.91 52.54
N ILE A 278 -13.50 -21.25 52.62
CA ILE A 278 -14.41 -21.96 51.74
C ILE A 278 -15.87 -21.47 51.94
N GLU A 279 -16.27 -21.19 53.18
CA GLU A 279 -17.62 -20.68 53.49
C GLU A 279 -17.90 -19.29 52.86
N ASN A 280 -16.88 -18.52 52.59
CA ASN A 280 -17.01 -17.21 51.91
C ASN A 280 -17.28 -17.32 50.41
N PHE A 281 -17.08 -18.47 49.81
CA PHE A 281 -17.27 -18.67 48.35
C PHE A 281 -18.33 -19.76 48.12
N SER A 282 -19.28 -19.52 47.19
CA SER A 282 -20.15 -20.59 46.71
C SER A 282 -19.37 -21.52 45.78
N THR A 283 -19.65 -22.81 45.85
CA THR A 283 -19.06 -23.85 44.98
C THR A 283 -19.25 -23.50 43.50
N ALA A 284 -20.42 -22.98 43.13
CA ALA A 284 -20.72 -22.54 41.78
C ALA A 284 -19.77 -21.40 41.31
N SER A 285 -19.48 -20.42 42.19
CA SER A 285 -18.54 -19.35 41.89
C SER A 285 -17.13 -19.84 41.67
N LEU A 286 -16.67 -20.79 42.47
CA LEU A 286 -15.33 -21.39 42.32
C LEU A 286 -15.22 -22.17 41.00
N ILE A 287 -16.21 -22.90 40.62
CA ILE A 287 -16.30 -23.63 39.34
C ILE A 287 -16.21 -22.62 38.16
N THR A 288 -17.06 -21.58 38.18
CA THR A 288 -17.08 -20.58 37.12
C THR A 288 -15.72 -19.88 36.95
N ARG A 289 -15.06 -19.54 38.08
CA ARG A 289 -13.72 -18.91 38.03
C ARG A 289 -12.65 -19.82 37.45
N THR A 290 -12.69 -21.11 37.75
CA THR A 290 -11.70 -22.09 37.25
C THR A 290 -11.94 -22.51 35.81
N THR A 291 -13.15 -22.36 35.30
CA THR A 291 -13.53 -22.73 33.92
C THR A 291 -13.69 -21.51 33.03
N ASN A 292 -14.80 -20.80 33.16
CA ASN A 292 -15.21 -19.75 32.23
C ASN A 292 -14.31 -18.52 32.30
N ASP A 293 -13.96 -18.01 33.50
CA ASP A 293 -13.14 -16.81 33.62
C ASP A 293 -11.73 -17.04 33.06
N ILE A 294 -11.15 -18.20 33.32
CA ILE A 294 -9.84 -18.55 32.74
C ILE A 294 -9.93 -18.71 31.22
N GLN A 295 -11.03 -19.24 30.69
CA GLN A 295 -11.23 -19.32 29.24
C GLN A 295 -11.31 -17.93 28.61
N GLN A 296 -11.98 -16.97 29.25
CA GLN A 296 -11.99 -15.57 28.80
C GLN A 296 -10.58 -14.97 28.82
N VAL A 297 -9.78 -15.22 29.87
CA VAL A 297 -8.38 -14.77 29.91
C VAL A 297 -7.57 -15.37 28.77
N GLN A 298 -7.75 -16.65 28.45
CA GLN A 298 -7.11 -17.28 27.29
C GLN A 298 -7.45 -16.55 25.99
N PHE A 299 -8.73 -16.25 25.77
CA PHE A 299 -9.19 -15.54 24.58
C PHE A 299 -8.57 -14.13 24.48
N VAL A 300 -8.56 -13.40 25.59
CA VAL A 300 -7.91 -12.06 25.66
C VAL A 300 -6.42 -12.16 25.35
N CYS A 301 -5.72 -13.19 25.84
CA CYS A 301 -4.30 -13.37 25.54
C CYS A 301 -4.03 -13.60 24.04
N VAL A 302 -4.89 -14.37 23.35
CA VAL A 302 -4.77 -14.55 21.89
C VAL A 302 -4.95 -13.22 21.15
N ILE A 303 -5.99 -12.45 21.51
CA ILE A 303 -6.25 -11.15 20.90
C ILE A 303 -5.08 -10.18 21.15
N LEU A 304 -4.57 -10.15 22.38
CA LEU A 304 -3.48 -9.27 22.77
C LEU A 304 -2.20 -9.58 21.98
N LEU A 305 -1.84 -10.84 21.83
CA LEU A 305 -0.65 -11.26 21.09
C LEU A 305 -0.80 -11.07 19.58
N ARG A 306 -2.00 -11.25 19.03
CA ARG A 306 -2.22 -11.24 17.59
C ARG A 306 -2.66 -9.86 17.05
N MET A 307 -3.61 -9.18 17.72
CA MET A 307 -4.18 -7.92 17.21
C MET A 307 -3.58 -6.69 17.87
N VAL A 308 -3.51 -6.70 19.23
CA VAL A 308 -3.06 -5.51 19.97
C VAL A 308 -1.56 -5.28 19.78
N ALA A 309 -0.76 -6.34 19.64
CA ALA A 309 0.66 -6.24 19.36
C ALA A 309 0.94 -5.86 17.89
N TYR A 310 0.11 -6.32 16.95
CA TYR A 310 0.28 -6.07 15.52
C TYR A 310 -0.05 -4.61 15.12
N ALA A 311 -1.12 -4.04 15.68
CA ALA A 311 -1.59 -2.71 15.30
C ALA A 311 -0.53 -1.57 15.44
N PRO A 312 0.24 -1.47 16.55
CA PRO A 312 1.30 -0.47 16.65
C PRO A 312 2.44 -0.70 15.64
N ILE A 313 2.80 -1.95 15.37
CA ILE A 313 3.87 -2.31 14.42
C ILE A 313 3.46 -1.85 13.02
N LEU A 314 2.24 -2.19 12.60
CA LEU A 314 1.72 -1.79 11.30
C LEU A 314 1.56 -0.26 11.20
N GLY A 315 1.04 0.38 12.26
CA GLY A 315 0.85 1.83 12.28
C GLY A 315 2.16 2.62 12.20
N ILE A 316 3.16 2.25 12.99
CA ILE A 316 4.49 2.89 12.94
C ILE A 316 5.17 2.59 11.60
N GLY A 317 5.12 1.33 11.14
CA GLY A 317 5.67 0.93 9.86
C GLY A 317 5.06 1.71 8.70
N GLY A 318 3.72 1.89 8.68
CA GLY A 318 3.03 2.67 7.67
C GLY A 318 3.44 4.14 7.64
N VAL A 319 3.58 4.77 8.80
CA VAL A 319 4.06 6.16 8.89
C VAL A 319 5.49 6.28 8.38
N LEU A 320 6.39 5.38 8.78
CA LEU A 320 7.78 5.38 8.30
C LEU A 320 7.87 5.16 6.80
N HIS A 321 7.04 4.28 6.25
CA HIS A 321 7.00 4.00 4.82
C HIS A 321 6.55 5.23 4.01
N VAL A 322 5.52 5.94 4.46
CA VAL A 322 5.03 7.17 3.81
C VAL A 322 6.02 8.32 3.91
N VAL A 323 6.68 8.50 5.06
CA VAL A 323 7.71 9.55 5.23
C VAL A 323 8.95 9.26 4.38
N GLY A 324 9.27 7.98 4.14
CA GLY A 324 10.37 7.57 3.28
C GLY A 324 10.10 7.74 1.78
N SER A 325 8.83 7.78 1.37
CA SER A 325 8.46 8.11 -0.01
C SER A 325 8.53 9.64 -0.18
N SER A 326 9.41 10.11 -1.04
CA SER A 326 9.70 11.53 -1.30
C SER A 326 8.57 12.30 -2.00
N SER A 327 7.34 11.78 -2.03
CA SER A 327 6.17 12.46 -2.59
C SER A 327 5.74 13.63 -1.69
N GLY A 328 5.66 14.83 -2.22
CA GLY A 328 5.21 16.04 -1.53
C GLY A 328 3.81 15.96 -0.89
N LEU A 329 3.10 14.85 -1.08
CA LEU A 329 1.79 14.53 -0.53
C LEU A 329 1.82 13.84 0.86
N SER A 330 3.00 13.58 1.42
CA SER A 330 3.14 12.90 2.73
C SER A 330 2.41 13.61 3.88
N TRP A 331 2.26 14.94 3.82
CA TRP A 331 1.54 15.72 4.83
C TRP A 331 0.03 15.41 4.86
N ILE A 332 -0.58 15.05 3.72
CA ILE A 332 -2.01 14.68 3.61
C ILE A 332 -2.26 13.40 4.40
N VAL A 333 -1.38 12.41 4.27
CA VAL A 333 -1.50 11.14 5.01
C VAL A 333 -1.35 11.35 6.53
N VAL A 334 -0.43 12.25 6.95
CA VAL A 334 -0.29 12.61 8.37
C VAL A 334 -1.55 13.30 8.88
N LEU A 335 -2.12 14.20 8.09
CA LEU A 335 -3.39 14.89 8.42
C LEU A 335 -4.54 13.89 8.56
N ASP A 336 -4.67 12.94 7.64
CA ASP A 336 -5.68 11.88 7.65
C ASP A 336 -5.59 11.02 8.91
N VAL A 337 -4.39 10.55 9.25
CA VAL A 337 -4.15 9.78 10.47
C VAL A 337 -4.51 10.61 11.72
N ALA A 338 -4.17 11.91 11.73
CA ALA A 338 -4.52 12.79 12.84
C ALA A 338 -6.04 12.97 12.98
N ILE A 339 -6.77 13.17 11.89
CA ILE A 339 -8.23 13.28 11.87
C ILE A 339 -8.85 11.97 12.39
N LEU A 340 -8.34 10.83 11.94
CA LEU A 340 -8.82 9.51 12.34
C LEU A 340 -8.62 9.24 13.83
N LEU A 341 -7.44 9.60 14.38
CA LEU A 341 -7.16 9.51 15.81
C LEU A 341 -8.08 10.43 16.63
N LEU A 342 -8.29 11.68 16.19
CA LEU A 342 -9.22 12.60 16.84
C LEU A 342 -10.64 12.04 16.86
N LEU A 343 -11.10 11.48 15.75
CA LEU A 343 -12.42 10.84 15.64
C LEU A 343 -12.56 9.67 16.62
N ILE A 344 -11.55 8.80 16.70
CA ILE A 344 -11.54 7.67 17.64
C ILE A 344 -11.58 8.17 19.09
N ILE A 345 -10.75 9.14 19.45
CA ILE A 345 -10.72 9.72 20.79
C ILE A 345 -12.07 10.34 21.15
N PHE A 346 -12.68 11.09 20.22
CA PHE A 346 -14.00 11.68 20.39
C PHE A 346 -15.08 10.62 20.61
N LEU A 347 -15.15 9.60 19.73
CA LEU A 347 -16.12 8.52 19.87
C LEU A 347 -15.94 7.73 21.16
N MET A 348 -14.70 7.44 21.55
CA MET A 348 -14.41 6.76 22.81
C MET A 348 -14.83 7.59 24.02
N SER A 349 -14.59 8.90 24.02
CA SER A 349 -15.01 9.79 25.11
C SER A 349 -16.51 9.87 25.27
N VAL A 350 -17.27 9.74 24.19
CA VAL A 350 -18.75 9.73 24.19
C VAL A 350 -19.31 8.33 24.55
N ALA A 351 -18.70 7.27 24.02
CA ALA A 351 -19.20 5.90 24.18
C ALA A 351 -18.89 5.30 25.57
N MET A 352 -17.67 5.51 26.09
CA MET A 352 -17.23 4.91 27.36
C MET A 352 -18.13 5.21 28.57
N PRO A 353 -18.58 6.45 28.83
CA PRO A 353 -19.49 6.72 29.92
C PRO A 353 -20.85 6.02 29.72
N LYS A 354 -21.32 5.89 28.48
CA LYS A 354 -22.57 5.19 28.17
C LYS A 354 -22.48 3.67 28.40
N PHE A 355 -21.31 3.07 28.19
CA PHE A 355 -21.10 1.66 28.55
C PHE A 355 -21.21 1.42 30.06
N LYS A 356 -20.71 2.34 30.91
CA LYS A 356 -20.91 2.25 32.36
C LYS A 356 -22.38 2.34 32.76
N VAL A 357 -23.12 3.29 32.15
CA VAL A 357 -24.57 3.43 32.40
C VAL A 357 -25.31 2.18 31.94
N MET A 358 -24.96 1.62 30.79
CA MET A 358 -25.55 0.38 30.28
C MET A 358 -25.38 -0.77 31.27
N GLN A 359 -24.19 -0.93 31.87
CA GLN A 359 -23.93 -1.96 32.86
C GLN A 359 -24.84 -1.80 34.10
N GLN A 360 -24.98 -0.55 34.60
CA GLN A 360 -25.89 -0.25 35.72
C GLN A 360 -27.34 -0.55 35.39
N LEU A 361 -27.76 -0.28 34.15
CA LEU A 361 -29.14 -0.60 33.71
C LEU A 361 -29.36 -2.09 33.57
N VAL A 362 -28.36 -2.87 33.13
CA VAL A 362 -28.40 -4.33 33.14
C VAL A 362 -28.55 -4.87 34.56
N ASP A 363 -27.75 -4.35 35.50
CA ASP A 363 -27.82 -4.75 36.91
C ASP A 363 -29.19 -4.43 37.51
N ARG A 364 -29.79 -3.27 37.18
CA ARG A 364 -31.13 -2.86 37.59
C ARG A 364 -32.23 -3.78 37.01
N LEU A 365 -32.10 -4.13 35.70
CA LEU A 365 -33.03 -5.06 35.05
C LEU A 365 -32.97 -6.43 35.72
N ASN A 366 -31.75 -6.94 36.00
CA ASN A 366 -31.56 -8.20 36.71
C ASN A 366 -32.14 -8.16 38.14
N LEU A 367 -31.97 -7.02 38.83
CA LEU A 367 -32.58 -6.86 40.17
C LEU A 367 -34.11 -6.94 40.11
N VAL A 368 -34.75 -6.19 39.22
CA VAL A 368 -36.22 -6.22 39.03
C VAL A 368 -36.69 -7.62 38.66
N SER A 369 -35.99 -8.31 37.73
CA SER A 369 -36.30 -9.68 37.34
C SER A 369 -36.21 -10.65 38.53
N ARG A 370 -35.18 -10.53 39.36
CA ARG A 370 -34.98 -11.36 40.54
C ARG A 370 -36.07 -11.12 41.57
N GLU A 371 -36.45 -9.87 41.85
CA GLU A 371 -37.50 -9.50 42.78
C GLU A 371 -38.85 -10.10 42.33
N ILE A 372 -39.21 -9.98 41.05
CA ILE A 372 -40.44 -10.55 40.46
C ILE A 372 -40.44 -12.07 40.57
N LEU A 373 -39.33 -12.73 40.20
CA LEU A 373 -39.25 -14.19 40.23
C LEU A 373 -39.30 -14.74 41.68
N THR A 374 -38.62 -14.07 42.61
CA THR A 374 -38.66 -14.47 44.02
C THR A 374 -40.03 -14.22 44.64
N GLY A 375 -40.70 -13.12 44.25
CA GLY A 375 -42.01 -12.71 44.73
C GLY A 375 -43.19 -13.17 43.85
N ILE A 376 -43.04 -14.15 42.96
CA ILE A 376 -44.07 -14.54 41.98
C ILE A 376 -45.40 -15.01 42.62
N MET A 377 -45.30 -15.67 43.75
CA MET A 377 -46.52 -16.14 44.48
C MET A 377 -47.32 -14.99 45.04
N PRO A 378 -46.76 -14.01 45.80
CA PRO A 378 -47.47 -12.80 46.20
C PRO A 378 -48.03 -12.01 45.00
N VAL A 379 -47.23 -11.83 43.92
CA VAL A 379 -47.66 -11.09 42.73
C VAL A 379 -48.94 -11.69 42.14
N ARG A 380 -49.04 -13.03 42.06
CA ARG A 380 -50.23 -13.75 41.60
C ARG A 380 -51.39 -13.69 42.60
N ALA A 381 -51.09 -13.82 43.89
CA ALA A 381 -52.08 -13.78 44.93
C ALA A 381 -52.86 -12.45 45.01
N PHE A 382 -52.15 -11.35 44.73
CA PHE A 382 -52.73 -10.00 44.73
C PHE A 382 -53.05 -9.46 43.32
N SER A 383 -52.99 -10.31 42.26
CA SER A 383 -53.30 -9.96 40.86
C SER A 383 -52.51 -8.70 40.40
N ARG A 384 -51.21 -8.61 40.74
CA ARG A 384 -50.36 -7.46 40.43
C ARG A 384 -49.44 -7.71 39.22
N GLU A 385 -49.73 -8.69 38.41
CA GLU A 385 -48.90 -9.06 37.22
C GLU A 385 -48.67 -7.86 36.29
N LYS A 386 -49.72 -7.11 35.95
CA LYS A 386 -49.62 -5.94 35.07
C LYS A 386 -48.75 -4.83 35.63
N PHE A 387 -48.73 -4.67 36.94
CA PHE A 387 -47.88 -3.65 37.58
C PHE A 387 -46.40 -4.04 37.49
N GLU A 388 -46.07 -5.27 37.78
CA GLU A 388 -44.71 -5.76 37.70
C GLU A 388 -44.23 -5.85 36.24
N GLU A 389 -45.08 -6.19 35.29
CA GLU A 389 -44.78 -6.12 33.85
C GLU A 389 -44.47 -4.72 33.41
N GLN A 390 -45.21 -3.69 33.82
CA GLN A 390 -44.91 -2.30 33.53
C GLN A 390 -43.59 -1.84 34.16
N ARG A 391 -43.28 -2.30 35.37
CA ARG A 391 -42.05 -2.01 36.08
C ARG A 391 -40.82 -2.58 35.34
N PHE A 392 -40.96 -3.83 34.89
CA PHE A 392 -39.94 -4.49 34.05
C PHE A 392 -39.78 -3.78 32.71
N ASP A 393 -40.88 -3.51 32.01
CA ASP A 393 -40.86 -2.85 30.69
C ASP A 393 -40.21 -1.46 30.76
N LYS A 394 -40.44 -0.70 31.84
CA LYS A 394 -39.78 0.58 32.07
C LYS A 394 -38.26 0.42 32.15
N ALA A 395 -37.74 -0.53 32.95
CA ALA A 395 -36.33 -0.80 33.08
C ALA A 395 -35.71 -1.29 31.75
N ASN A 396 -36.46 -2.12 31.02
CA ASN A 396 -36.06 -2.65 29.72
C ASN A 396 -35.98 -1.56 28.64
N ARG A 397 -36.92 -0.61 28.62
CA ARG A 397 -36.88 0.53 27.68
C ARG A 397 -35.70 1.48 27.96
N GLU A 398 -35.38 1.75 29.24
CA GLU A 398 -34.23 2.54 29.62
C GLU A 398 -32.91 1.90 29.13
N LEU A 399 -32.78 0.58 29.29
CA LEU A 399 -31.65 -0.20 28.79
C LEU A 399 -31.62 -0.18 27.27
N MET A 400 -32.71 -0.44 26.58
CA MET A 400 -32.83 -0.43 25.12
C MET A 400 -32.39 0.92 24.55
N GLY A 401 -32.85 2.04 25.12
CA GLY A 401 -32.49 3.38 24.64
C GLY A 401 -30.97 3.65 24.72
N THR A 402 -30.34 3.26 25.84
CA THR A 402 -28.90 3.41 26.04
C THR A 402 -28.11 2.50 25.10
N GLN A 403 -28.55 1.23 24.94
CA GLN A 403 -27.91 0.26 24.05
C GLN A 403 -28.02 0.69 22.59
N LEU A 404 -29.17 1.22 22.18
CA LEU A 404 -29.41 1.70 20.82
C LEU A 404 -28.52 2.90 20.49
N PHE A 405 -28.35 3.85 21.42
CA PHE A 405 -27.42 4.95 21.25
C PHE A 405 -25.98 4.46 21.11
N THR A 406 -25.53 3.56 21.99
CA THR A 406 -24.18 3.02 21.97
C THR A 406 -23.89 2.25 20.68
N ASN A 407 -24.83 1.40 20.25
CA ASN A 407 -24.69 0.64 19.00
C ASN A 407 -24.67 1.55 17.78
N ARG A 408 -25.53 2.59 17.73
CA ARG A 408 -25.51 3.57 16.63
C ARG A 408 -24.17 4.31 16.55
N ALA A 409 -23.62 4.74 17.68
CA ALA A 409 -22.33 5.39 17.73
C ALA A 409 -21.20 4.48 17.22
N MET A 410 -21.22 3.18 17.60
CA MET A 410 -20.24 2.20 17.15
C MET A 410 -20.38 1.87 15.65
N VAL A 411 -21.58 1.70 15.16
CA VAL A 411 -21.84 1.39 13.74
C VAL A 411 -21.48 2.58 12.86
N ALA A 412 -21.70 3.82 13.31
CA ALA A 412 -21.30 5.01 12.56
C ALA A 412 -19.78 5.13 12.35
N MET A 413 -18.96 4.51 13.21
CA MET A 413 -17.51 4.53 13.11
C MET A 413 -17.01 3.91 11.79
N MET A 414 -17.60 2.79 11.35
CA MET A 414 -17.17 2.07 10.12
C MET A 414 -17.30 2.90 8.84
N PRO A 415 -18.45 3.54 8.54
CA PRO A 415 -18.56 4.42 7.37
C PRO A 415 -17.57 5.59 7.39
N PHE A 416 -17.34 6.21 8.55
CA PHE A 416 -16.37 7.30 8.65
C PHE A 416 -14.95 6.83 8.34
N MET A 417 -14.53 5.70 8.92
CA MET A 417 -13.20 5.12 8.63
C MET A 417 -13.03 4.76 7.15
N THR A 418 -14.05 4.19 6.52
CA THR A 418 -13.98 3.82 5.10
C THR A 418 -14.01 5.02 4.16
N GLN A 419 -14.73 6.09 4.50
CA GLN A 419 -14.77 7.30 3.70
C GLN A 419 -13.45 8.07 3.74
N ILE A 420 -12.84 8.19 4.92
CA ILE A 420 -11.52 8.82 5.08
C ILE A 420 -10.48 8.04 4.25
N GLY A 421 -10.43 6.71 4.37
CA GLY A 421 -9.50 5.89 3.59
C GLY A 421 -9.71 5.99 2.08
N ARG A 422 -10.96 6.12 1.61
CA ARG A 422 -11.26 6.31 0.17
C ARG A 422 -10.89 7.70 -0.33
N ALA A 423 -11.06 8.74 0.48
CA ALA A 423 -10.66 10.10 0.11
C ALA A 423 -9.14 10.16 -0.12
N SER A 424 -8.35 9.59 0.80
CA SER A 424 -6.89 9.53 0.66
C SER A 424 -6.41 8.73 -0.55
N CYS A 425 -7.13 7.69 -0.95
CA CYS A 425 -6.81 6.93 -2.15
C CYS A 425 -7.16 7.66 -3.45
N ARG A 426 -8.22 8.52 -3.44
CA ARG A 426 -8.69 9.22 -4.64
C ARG A 426 -7.79 10.41 -5.04
N GLU A 427 -7.05 10.98 -4.09
CA GLU A 427 -6.09 12.06 -4.38
C GLU A 427 -4.74 11.53 -4.92
N ARG A 428 -4.54 10.22 -4.98
CA ARG A 428 -3.33 9.58 -5.55
C ARG A 428 -3.47 9.18 -7.03
N VAL A 429 -4.64 9.35 -7.63
CA VAL A 429 -4.94 9.13 -9.05
C VAL A 429 -5.22 10.46 -9.69
#